data_14fdbbc6f8d19c0887411d54d29498bf
#
_entry.id   14fdbbc6f8d19c0887411d54d29498bf
#
_cell.length_a   1.000
_cell.length_b   1.000
_cell.length_c   1.000
_cell.angle_alpha   90.00
_cell.angle_beta   90.00
_cell.angle_gamma   90.00
#
_symmetry.space_group_name_H-M   'P 1'
#
loop_
_entity.id
_entity.type
_entity.pdbx_description
1 polymer ?
#
loop_
_entity_poly.entity_id
_entity_poly.type
_entity_poly.pdbx_seq_one_letter_code
_entity_poly.pdbx_strand_id
1 'polypeptide(L)'
;YFSPFEKSLPTEFHTVIGQDHAKTAFTYSCPSSPSEIVISRQEEWFKVFIHETFHLLTLDFSGMNADDVCKEKMSTIFSVNSEFKLYETYTETWAVLLNMCFCAHYYL
;
A
#
# COMPACT_ATOMS: atom_id res chain seq x y z
N TYR A 1 14.93 -3.86 -4.94
CA TYR A 1 15.43 -3.15 -6.12
C TYR A 1 14.88 -1.72 -6.13
N PHE A 2 15.76 -0.75 -6.29
CA PHE A 2 15.40 0.67 -6.42
C PHE A 2 15.50 1.08 -7.87
N SER A 3 14.43 1.61 -8.42
CA SER A 3 14.41 2.20 -9.76
C SER A 3 14.46 3.73 -9.66
N PRO A 4 15.18 4.43 -10.55
CA PRO A 4 15.21 5.88 -10.57
C PRO A 4 13.98 6.52 -11.24
N PHE A 5 12.93 5.77 -11.51
CA PHE A 5 11.74 6.31 -12.15
C PHE A 5 10.97 7.24 -11.22
N GLU A 6 10.61 8.41 -11.74
CA GLU A 6 9.75 9.38 -11.06
C GLU A 6 8.28 9.12 -11.38
N LYS A 7 7.41 9.58 -10.48
CA LYS A 7 5.97 9.51 -10.63
C LYS A 7 5.52 10.45 -11.74
N SER A 8 4.92 9.91 -12.80
CA SER A 8 4.29 10.72 -13.84
C SER A 8 2.78 10.68 -13.64
N LEU A 9 2.18 11.85 -13.40
CA LEU A 9 0.73 11.98 -13.40
C LEU A 9 0.24 12.28 -14.83
N PRO A 10 -0.94 11.79 -15.21
CA PRO A 10 -1.51 12.14 -16.51
C PRO A 10 -1.74 13.63 -16.59
N THR A 11 -1.38 14.23 -17.71
CA THR A 11 -1.57 15.66 -17.96
C THR A 11 -3.00 16.03 -18.39
N GLU A 12 -3.79 15.05 -18.80
CA GLU A 12 -5.16 15.24 -19.24
C GLU A 12 -6.15 15.02 -18.08
N PHE A 13 -7.03 16.00 -17.90
CA PHE A 13 -7.97 16.07 -16.76
C PHE A 13 -8.97 14.88 -16.67
N HIS A 14 -9.18 14.15 -17.74
CA HIS A 14 -10.12 13.02 -17.81
C HIS A 14 -9.41 11.65 -17.83
N THR A 15 -8.10 11.60 -17.71
CA THR A 15 -7.37 10.34 -17.72
C THR A 15 -7.54 9.63 -16.38
N VAL A 16 -8.06 8.41 -16.41
CA VAL A 16 -8.17 7.58 -15.21
C VAL A 16 -6.76 7.23 -14.72
N ILE A 17 -6.50 7.50 -13.44
CA ILE A 17 -5.24 7.12 -12.80
C ILE A 17 -5.18 5.59 -12.75
N GLY A 18 -4.31 5.00 -13.56
CA GLY A 18 -4.09 3.57 -13.64
C GLY A 18 -2.82 3.11 -12.93
N GLN A 19 -2.49 1.84 -13.10
CA GLN A 19 -1.29 1.23 -12.50
C GLN A 19 0.00 1.94 -12.88
N ASP A 20 0.12 2.41 -14.11
CA ASP A 20 1.31 3.12 -14.61
C ASP A 20 1.58 4.45 -13.89
N HIS A 21 0.54 5.02 -13.31
CA HIS A 21 0.61 6.29 -12.59
C HIS A 21 0.76 6.11 -11.07
N ALA A 22 0.20 5.04 -10.51
CA ALA A 22 0.08 4.85 -9.07
C ALA A 22 0.98 3.75 -8.50
N LYS A 23 1.42 2.78 -9.31
CA LYS A 23 2.19 1.65 -8.83
C LYS A 23 3.60 2.06 -8.42
N THR A 24 3.85 2.08 -7.12
CA THR A 24 5.15 2.44 -6.53
C THR A 24 5.99 1.25 -6.16
N ALA A 25 5.35 0.15 -5.78
CA ALA A 25 6.00 -1.09 -5.39
C ALA A 25 5.08 -2.29 -5.60
N PHE A 26 5.63 -3.46 -5.42
CA PHE A 26 4.88 -4.71 -5.33
C PHE A 26 5.68 -5.77 -4.59
N THR A 27 4.96 -6.68 -3.96
CA THR A 27 5.53 -7.81 -3.23
C THR A 27 5.11 -9.11 -3.89
N TYR A 28 6.08 -10.00 -4.08
CA TYR A 28 5.81 -11.38 -4.42
C TYR A 28 5.84 -12.23 -3.14
N SER A 29 4.70 -12.68 -2.69
CA SER A 29 4.60 -13.71 -1.66
C SER A 29 4.34 -15.06 -2.33
N CYS A 30 5.38 -15.84 -2.51
CA CYS A 30 5.27 -17.18 -3.07
C CYS A 30 5.90 -18.19 -2.10
N PRO A 31 5.17 -19.23 -1.63
CA PRO A 31 5.69 -20.23 -0.67
C PRO A 31 6.90 -21.02 -1.16
N SER A 32 7.13 -21.05 -2.48
CA SER A 32 8.18 -21.83 -3.14
C SER A 32 9.34 -21.02 -3.69
N SER A 33 9.36 -19.69 -3.48
CA SER A 33 10.39 -18.77 -3.96
C SER A 33 10.82 -17.82 -2.85
N PRO A 34 12.04 -17.30 -2.85
CA PRO A 34 12.39 -16.20 -1.95
C PRO A 34 11.43 -15.06 -2.16
N SER A 35 10.85 -14.57 -1.07
CA SER A 35 9.94 -13.43 -1.08
C SER A 35 10.71 -12.18 -1.45
N GLU A 36 10.14 -11.36 -2.33
CA GLU A 36 10.80 -10.19 -2.90
C GLU A 36 9.90 -8.97 -2.79
N ILE A 37 10.49 -7.86 -2.35
CA ILE A 37 9.87 -6.53 -2.41
C ILE A 37 10.58 -5.73 -3.51
N VAL A 38 9.82 -5.26 -4.48
CA VAL A 38 10.32 -4.39 -5.56
C VAL A 38 9.74 -3.00 -5.37
N ILE A 39 10.63 -2.02 -5.20
CA ILE A 39 10.27 -0.60 -5.09
C ILE A 39 10.74 0.11 -6.35
N SER A 40 9.79 0.62 -7.12
CA SER A 40 10.04 1.22 -8.43
C SER A 40 10.29 2.73 -8.37
N ARG A 41 10.11 3.36 -7.21
CA ARG A 41 10.26 4.81 -7.08
C ARG A 41 11.09 5.17 -5.87
N GLN A 42 11.78 6.30 -5.99
CA GLN A 42 12.61 6.82 -4.92
C GLN A 42 11.79 7.62 -3.90
N GLU A 43 10.74 8.29 -4.35
CA GLU A 43 9.88 9.04 -3.46
C GLU A 43 9.15 8.12 -2.50
N GLU A 44 9.10 8.52 -1.26
CA GLU A 44 8.42 7.78 -0.18
C GLU A 44 8.88 6.32 0.00
N TRP A 45 10.07 5.97 -0.53
CA TRP A 45 10.54 4.58 -0.57
C TRP A 45 10.46 3.88 0.78
N PHE A 46 10.74 4.60 1.89
CA PHE A 46 10.75 3.99 3.21
C PHE A 46 9.32 3.68 3.71
N LYS A 47 8.38 4.60 3.49
CA LYS A 47 6.96 4.35 3.78
C LYS A 47 6.44 3.16 2.96
N VAL A 48 6.79 3.14 1.68
CA VAL A 48 6.42 2.07 0.75
C VAL A 48 7.05 0.73 1.16
N PHE A 49 8.30 0.73 1.59
CA PHE A 49 8.97 -0.45 2.13
C PHE A 49 8.24 -1.02 3.35
N ILE A 50 7.81 -0.16 4.27
CA ILE A 50 7.01 -0.57 5.44
C ILE A 50 5.70 -1.20 4.97
N HIS A 51 4.99 -0.56 4.04
CA HIS A 51 3.74 -1.05 3.47
C HIS A 51 3.88 -2.46 2.87
N GLU A 52 4.83 -2.64 1.97
CA GLU A 52 5.09 -3.93 1.33
C GLU A 52 5.55 -5.00 2.32
N THR A 53 6.23 -4.60 3.40
CA THR A 53 6.63 -5.52 4.48
C THR A 53 5.41 -6.08 5.22
N PHE A 54 4.36 -5.30 5.42
CA PHE A 54 3.10 -5.79 6.00
C PHE A 54 2.49 -6.89 5.14
N HIS A 55 2.45 -6.71 3.83
CA HIS A 55 1.96 -7.75 2.91
C HIS A 55 2.87 -8.98 2.90
N LEU A 56 4.19 -8.76 2.84
CA LEU A 56 5.17 -9.83 2.80
C LEU A 56 5.09 -10.75 4.01
N LEU A 57 4.94 -10.15 5.20
CA LEU A 57 4.88 -10.85 6.48
C LEU A 57 3.45 -11.24 6.89
N THR A 58 2.48 -11.03 6.00
CA THR A 58 1.05 -11.28 6.28
C THR A 58 0.55 -10.63 7.57
N LEU A 59 1.06 -9.44 7.86
CA LEU A 59 0.62 -8.63 9.01
C LEU A 59 -0.70 -7.90 8.74
N ASP A 60 -1.10 -7.84 7.50
CA ASP A 60 -2.44 -7.45 7.09
C ASP A 60 -3.43 -8.62 7.28
N PHE A 61 -4.70 -8.35 7.18
CA PHE A 61 -5.74 -9.37 7.32
C PHE A 61 -6.29 -9.88 5.98
N SER A 62 -5.55 -9.67 4.87
CA SER A 62 -5.96 -10.08 3.51
C SER A 62 -6.21 -11.59 3.39
N GLY A 63 -5.48 -12.40 4.18
CA GLY A 63 -5.65 -13.85 4.23
C GLY A 63 -6.78 -14.34 5.16
N MET A 64 -7.48 -13.44 5.83
CA MET A 64 -8.57 -13.78 6.74
C MET A 64 -9.92 -13.59 6.04
N ASN A 65 -10.89 -14.48 6.29
CA ASN A 65 -12.28 -14.33 5.83
C ASN A 65 -13.01 -13.15 6.51
N ALA A 66 -12.27 -12.26 7.16
CA ALA A 66 -12.80 -11.11 7.88
C ALA A 66 -13.09 -9.91 6.94
N ASP A 67 -12.60 -9.92 5.72
CA ASP A 67 -12.73 -8.78 4.81
C ASP A 67 -14.19 -8.48 4.48
N ASP A 68 -15.00 -9.50 4.21
CA ASP A 68 -16.43 -9.32 3.90
C ASP A 68 -17.23 -8.77 5.09
N VAL A 69 -16.98 -9.27 6.31
CA VAL A 69 -17.62 -8.77 7.53
C VAL A 69 -17.22 -7.34 7.83
N CYS A 70 -15.96 -7.00 7.62
CA CYS A 70 -15.46 -5.66 7.78
C CYS A 70 -16.03 -4.70 6.73
N LYS A 71 -16.14 -5.14 5.49
CA LYS A 71 -16.77 -4.36 4.41
C LYS A 71 -18.24 -4.07 4.71
N GLU A 72 -19.00 -5.06 5.17
CA GLU A 72 -20.39 -4.88 5.55
C GLU A 72 -20.54 -3.80 6.64
N LYS A 73 -19.74 -3.90 7.71
CA LYS A 73 -19.73 -2.89 8.77
C LYS A 73 -19.34 -1.50 8.28
N MET A 74 -18.31 -1.41 7.46
CA MET A 74 -17.87 -0.13 6.90
C MET A 74 -18.92 0.50 6.00
N SER A 75 -19.65 -0.30 5.22
CA SER A 75 -20.75 0.18 4.37
C SER A 75 -21.91 0.76 5.17
N THR A 76 -22.09 0.39 6.44
CA THR A 76 -23.09 1.02 7.32
C THR A 76 -22.66 2.39 7.84
N ILE A 77 -21.36 2.67 7.87
CA ILE A 77 -20.79 3.92 8.37
C ILE A 77 -20.55 4.91 7.22
N PHE A 78 -20.04 4.40 6.11
CA PHE A 78 -19.68 5.20 4.94
C PHE A 78 -20.46 4.72 3.72
N SER A 79 -21.17 5.64 3.07
CA SER A 79 -21.86 5.35 1.80
C SER A 79 -20.86 5.37 0.66
N VAL A 80 -20.22 4.21 0.39
CA VAL A 80 -19.24 4.04 -0.67
C VAL A 80 -19.85 3.22 -1.80
N ASN A 81 -19.83 3.76 -3.02
CA ASN A 81 -20.36 3.13 -4.23
C ASN A 81 -19.27 2.47 -5.10
N SER A 82 -18.08 2.23 -4.54
CA SER A 82 -16.96 1.59 -5.23
C SER A 82 -16.42 0.41 -4.43
N GLU A 83 -15.70 -0.47 -5.08
CA GLU A 83 -14.93 -1.48 -4.37
C GLU A 83 -13.83 -0.80 -3.55
N PHE A 84 -13.64 -1.32 -2.35
CA PHE A 84 -12.56 -0.88 -1.45
C PHE A 84 -11.95 -2.09 -0.75
N LYS A 85 -10.67 -1.97 -0.42
CA LYS A 85 -9.89 -3.00 0.26
C LYS A 85 -9.45 -2.50 1.62
N LEU A 86 -10.08 -3.00 2.68
CA LEU A 86 -9.81 -2.54 4.04
C LEU A 86 -8.41 -2.92 4.52
N TYR A 87 -7.91 -4.08 4.12
CA TYR A 87 -6.56 -4.49 4.46
C TYR A 87 -5.50 -3.54 3.87
N GLU A 88 -5.72 -3.00 2.67
CA GLU A 88 -4.86 -1.96 2.09
C GLU A 88 -4.90 -0.66 2.91
N THR A 89 -6.10 -0.23 3.31
CA THR A 89 -6.26 0.94 4.17
C THR A 89 -5.58 0.76 5.53
N TYR A 90 -5.69 -0.42 6.11
CA TYR A 90 -5.02 -0.79 7.35
C TYR A 90 -3.49 -0.72 7.19
N THR A 91 -2.97 -1.36 6.16
CA THR A 91 -1.54 -1.40 5.86
C THR A 91 -0.98 -0.01 5.61
N GLU A 92 -1.66 0.81 4.80
CA GLU A 92 -1.26 2.19 4.53
C GLU A 92 -1.28 3.06 5.79
N THR A 93 -2.29 2.88 6.65
CA THR A 93 -2.37 3.60 7.93
C THR A 93 -1.15 3.30 8.80
N TRP A 94 -0.78 2.05 8.96
CA TRP A 94 0.40 1.67 9.72
C TRP A 94 1.69 2.13 9.07
N ALA A 95 1.80 2.04 7.75
CA ALA A 95 2.97 2.52 7.02
C ALA A 95 3.20 4.03 7.24
N VAL A 96 2.13 4.83 7.17
CA VAL A 96 2.20 6.27 7.45
C VAL A 96 2.60 6.55 8.90
N LEU A 97 1.93 5.91 9.88
CA LEU A 97 2.22 6.12 11.30
C LEU A 97 3.66 5.76 11.66
N LEU A 98 4.12 4.60 11.23
CA LEU A 98 5.49 4.15 11.49
C LEU A 98 6.50 5.05 10.80
N ASN A 99 6.27 5.42 9.55
CA ASN A 99 7.14 6.35 8.84
C ASN A 99 7.24 7.71 9.58
N MET A 100 6.11 8.24 10.06
CA MET A 100 6.11 9.47 10.87
C MET A 100 6.91 9.32 12.17
N CYS A 101 6.75 8.20 12.89
CA CYS A 101 7.51 7.91 14.11
C CYS A 101 9.02 7.86 13.84
N PHE A 102 9.44 7.18 12.77
CA PHE A 102 10.86 7.13 12.39
C PHE A 102 11.39 8.51 12.00
N CYS A 103 10.64 9.27 11.22
CA CYS A 103 11.04 10.63 10.87
C CYS A 103 11.17 11.52 12.11
N ALA A 104 10.20 11.49 13.01
CA ALA A 104 10.24 12.25 14.25
C ALA A 104 11.45 11.87 15.12
N HIS A 105 11.75 10.58 15.25
CA HIS A 105 12.90 10.12 16.02
C HIS A 105 14.24 10.54 15.40
N TYR A 106 14.32 10.59 14.09
CA TYR A 106 15.56 10.93 13.38
C TYR A 106 15.86 12.44 13.38
N TYR A 107 14.83 13.28 13.45
CA TYR A 107 14.97 14.74 13.42
C TYR A 107 14.90 15.41 14.80
N LEU A 108 14.72 14.65 15.88
CA LEU A 108 14.81 15.09 17.28
C LEU A 108 16.18 14.78 17.88
#